data_49f3cc5a91b77d3e42fe25cf7e858309
#
_entry.id   49f3cc5a91b77d3e42fe25cf7e858309
#
_cell.length_a   1.000
_cell.length_b   1.000
_cell.length_c   1.000
_cell.angle_alpha   90.00
_cell.angle_beta   90.00
_cell.angle_gamma   90.00
#
_symmetry.space_group_name_H-M   'P 1'
#
loop_
_entity.id
_entity.type
_entity.pdbx_description
1 polymer ?
#
loop_
_entity_poly.entity_id
_entity_poly.type
_entity_poly.pdbx_seq_one_letter_code
_entity_poly.pdbx_strand_id
1 'polypeptide(L)'
;MIARVWRGSTRAEDADEYAAYLEETGMETARALRGSRGTLVLRRSHGGQAEFETILLFDSLENIRAFAGDDIEAAVFFPEDDRYLVEREPTVRHFEVDVNVT
;
A
#
# COMPACT_ATOMS: atom_id res chain seq x y z
N MET A 1 -11.05 13.17 2.72
CA MET A 1 -10.00 12.34 2.11
C MET A 1 -9.59 11.25 3.09
N ILE A 2 -9.42 10.06 2.59
CA ILE A 2 -9.06 8.88 3.41
C ILE A 2 -7.67 8.41 3.01
N ALA A 3 -6.85 8.07 4.00
CA ALA A 3 -5.56 7.41 3.80
C ALA A 3 -5.73 5.93 4.16
N ARG A 4 -5.39 5.07 3.21
CA ARG A 4 -5.36 3.61 3.39
C ARG A 4 -3.92 3.18 3.59
N VAL A 5 -3.62 2.61 4.74
CA VAL A 5 -2.24 2.32 5.17
C VAL A 5 -2.03 0.82 5.35
N TRP A 6 -0.99 0.30 4.70
CA TRP A 6 -0.57 -1.10 4.81
C TRP A 6 0.92 -1.18 5.09
N ARG A 7 1.34 -2.26 5.75
CA ARG A 7 2.74 -2.50 6.05
C ARG A 7 3.14 -3.94 5.77
N GLY A 8 4.37 -4.13 5.26
CA GLY A 8 4.99 -5.43 5.07
C GLY A 8 6.50 -5.28 4.97
N SER A 9 7.21 -6.39 5.04
CA SER A 9 8.68 -6.39 5.01
C SER A 9 9.22 -7.43 4.06
N THR A 10 10.35 -7.11 3.44
CA THR A 10 11.12 -8.02 2.59
C THR A 10 12.50 -8.24 3.21
N ARG A 11 13.25 -9.18 2.65
CA ARG A 11 14.68 -9.19 2.89
C ARG A 11 15.29 -7.93 2.28
N ALA A 12 16.36 -7.43 2.90
CA ALA A 12 17.00 -6.20 2.42
C ALA A 12 17.42 -6.30 0.95
N GLU A 13 17.90 -7.47 0.53
CA GLU A 13 18.36 -7.72 -0.84
C GLU A 13 17.25 -7.65 -1.89
N ASP A 14 16.00 -7.83 -1.50
CA ASP A 14 14.85 -7.79 -2.40
C ASP A 14 14.17 -6.41 -2.43
N ALA A 15 14.66 -5.46 -1.65
CA ALA A 15 13.95 -4.20 -1.44
C ALA A 15 13.70 -3.41 -2.72
N ASP A 16 14.72 -3.28 -3.58
CA ASP A 16 14.57 -2.51 -4.82
C ASP A 16 13.61 -3.16 -5.79
N GLU A 17 13.67 -4.49 -5.92
CA GLU A 17 12.74 -5.22 -6.77
C GLU A 17 11.32 -5.09 -6.26
N TYR A 18 11.13 -5.20 -4.95
CA TYR A 18 9.81 -5.11 -4.37
C TYR A 18 9.22 -3.71 -4.50
N ALA A 19 10.03 -2.67 -4.35
CA ALA A 19 9.58 -1.30 -4.56
C ALA A 19 9.04 -1.11 -5.99
N ALA A 20 9.77 -1.64 -6.98
CA ALA A 20 9.32 -1.61 -8.38
C ALA A 20 8.03 -2.41 -8.57
N TYR A 21 7.94 -3.56 -7.93
CA TYR A 21 6.75 -4.42 -8.01
C TYR A 21 5.51 -3.73 -7.41
N LEU A 22 5.66 -3.06 -6.27
CA LEU A 22 4.57 -2.29 -5.67
C LEU A 22 4.07 -1.21 -6.62
N GLU A 23 4.98 -0.50 -7.26
CA GLU A 23 4.62 0.55 -8.21
C GLU A 23 3.85 -0.02 -9.41
N GLU A 24 4.36 -1.09 -10.00
CA GLU A 24 3.78 -1.69 -11.20
C GLU A 24 2.44 -2.39 -10.97
N THR A 25 2.17 -2.80 -9.72
CA THR A 25 0.93 -3.51 -9.39
C THR A 25 -0.04 -2.61 -8.63
N GLY A 26 0.06 -2.59 -7.30
CA GLY A 26 -0.91 -1.92 -6.47
C GLY A 26 -0.98 -0.42 -6.65
N MET A 27 0.17 0.26 -6.75
CA MET A 27 0.21 1.72 -6.80
C MET A 27 -0.36 2.24 -8.12
N GLU A 28 0.06 1.68 -9.22
CA GLU A 28 -0.44 2.07 -10.55
C GLU A 28 -1.94 1.80 -10.65
N THR A 29 -2.38 0.64 -10.20
CA THR A 29 -3.81 0.28 -10.18
C THR A 29 -4.61 1.27 -9.37
N ALA A 30 -4.15 1.62 -8.17
CA ALA A 30 -4.86 2.54 -7.29
C ALA A 30 -4.95 3.95 -7.90
N ARG A 31 -3.85 4.43 -8.49
CA ARG A 31 -3.84 5.77 -9.09
C ARG A 31 -4.79 5.92 -10.25
N ALA A 32 -5.09 4.83 -10.95
CA ALA A 32 -6.00 4.85 -12.09
C ALA A 32 -7.47 4.89 -11.70
N LEU A 33 -7.78 4.65 -10.44
CA LEU A 33 -9.16 4.59 -9.98
C LEU A 33 -9.73 5.99 -9.70
N ARG A 34 -11.05 6.11 -9.89
CA ARG A 34 -11.77 7.33 -9.57
C ARG A 34 -11.60 7.66 -8.08
N GLY A 35 -11.34 8.92 -7.80
CA GLY A 35 -11.20 9.41 -6.44
C GLY A 35 -9.81 9.25 -5.85
N SER A 36 -8.87 8.66 -6.60
CA SER A 36 -7.48 8.61 -6.16
C SER A 36 -6.89 10.00 -6.05
N ARG A 37 -6.19 10.25 -4.94
CA ARG A 37 -5.50 11.51 -4.67
C ARG A 37 -3.99 11.32 -4.56
N GLY A 38 -3.50 10.13 -4.89
CA GLY A 38 -2.10 9.83 -4.90
C GLY A 38 -1.75 8.61 -4.10
N THR A 39 -0.48 8.21 -4.22
CA THR A 39 0.06 7.05 -3.54
C THR A 39 1.45 7.37 -3.02
N LEU A 40 1.81 6.76 -1.90
CA LEU A 40 3.15 6.87 -1.33
C LEU A 40 3.65 5.47 -0.99
N VAL A 41 4.91 5.21 -1.29
CA VAL A 41 5.60 4.01 -0.81
C VAL A 41 6.76 4.48 0.05
N LEU A 42 6.73 4.11 1.31
CA LEU A 42 7.77 4.45 2.27
C LEU A 42 8.60 3.21 2.55
N ARG A 43 9.90 3.39 2.77
CA ARG A 43 10.80 2.27 3.04
C ARG A 43 11.82 2.68 4.08
N ARG A 44 12.13 1.75 4.99
CA ARG A 44 13.27 1.90 5.89
C ARG A 44 13.96 0.57 6.12
N SER A 45 15.28 0.62 6.43
CA SER A 45 16.03 -0.56 6.80
C SER A 45 15.72 -0.95 8.24
N HIS A 46 15.61 -2.25 8.50
CA HIS A 46 15.28 -2.76 9.81
C HIS A 46 15.85 -4.17 10.00
N GLY A 47 17.02 -4.27 10.65
CA GLY A 47 17.59 -5.56 11.05
C GLY A 47 17.78 -6.57 9.92
N GLY A 48 18.35 -6.15 8.79
CA GLY A 48 18.56 -7.03 7.65
C GLY A 48 17.33 -7.18 6.76
N GLN A 49 16.28 -6.46 7.08
CA GLN A 49 15.04 -6.39 6.30
C GLN A 49 14.80 -4.97 5.81
N ALA A 50 13.92 -4.84 4.83
CA ALA A 50 13.36 -3.57 4.43
C ALA A 50 11.88 -3.55 4.79
N GLU A 51 11.48 -2.59 5.61
CA GLU A 51 10.09 -2.39 5.97
C GLU A 51 9.48 -1.41 4.98
N PHE A 52 8.34 -1.81 4.41
CA PHE A 52 7.57 -0.98 3.49
C PHE A 52 6.25 -0.58 4.11
N GLU A 53 5.86 0.64 3.84
CA GLU A 53 4.53 1.12 4.18
C GLU A 53 3.94 1.77 2.94
N THR A 54 2.74 1.37 2.56
CA THR A 54 2.03 1.99 1.44
C THR A 54 0.90 2.85 1.97
N ILE A 55 0.76 4.02 1.37
CA ILE A 55 -0.33 4.94 1.69
C ILE A 55 -1.05 5.27 0.39
N LEU A 56 -2.31 4.90 0.33
CA LEU A 56 -3.18 5.23 -0.80
C LEU A 56 -4.15 6.31 -0.33
N LEU A 57 -4.24 7.41 -1.07
CA LEU A 57 -5.14 8.51 -0.75
C LEU A 57 -6.33 8.49 -1.70
N PHE A 58 -7.53 8.52 -1.12
CA PHE A 58 -8.78 8.53 -1.88
C PHE A 58 -9.74 9.56 -1.29
N ASP A 59 -10.68 10.03 -2.12
CA ASP A 59 -11.69 10.98 -1.68
C ASP A 59 -12.59 10.42 -0.58
N SER A 60 -12.91 9.12 -0.66
CA SER A 60 -13.87 8.51 0.27
C SER A 60 -13.63 7.00 0.39
N LEU A 61 -14.24 6.40 1.41
CA LEU A 61 -14.26 4.94 1.57
C LEU A 61 -14.93 4.24 0.39
N GLU A 62 -15.92 4.88 -0.20
CA GLU A 62 -16.63 4.31 -1.35
C GLU A 62 -15.69 4.12 -2.54
N ASN A 63 -14.78 5.07 -2.77
CA ASN A 63 -13.77 4.93 -3.82
C ASN A 63 -12.81 3.78 -3.54
N ILE A 64 -12.52 3.52 -2.28
CA ILE A 64 -11.61 2.45 -1.88
C ILE A 64 -12.19 1.07 -2.22
N ARG A 65 -13.50 0.91 -2.21
CA ARG A 65 -14.15 -0.36 -2.58
C ARG A 65 -13.79 -0.82 -3.99
N ALA A 66 -13.57 0.11 -4.89
CA ALA A 66 -13.14 -0.22 -6.27
C ALA A 66 -11.77 -0.89 -6.28
N PHE A 67 -10.93 -0.59 -5.30
CA PHE A 67 -9.60 -1.21 -5.15
C PHE A 67 -9.65 -2.48 -4.31
N ALA A 68 -10.32 -2.43 -3.17
CA ALA A 68 -10.25 -3.46 -2.13
C ALA A 68 -11.37 -4.49 -2.19
N GLY A 69 -12.46 -4.19 -2.89
CA GLY A 69 -13.65 -5.03 -2.85
C GLY A 69 -14.51 -4.73 -1.62
N ASP A 70 -15.43 -5.64 -1.30
CA ASP A 70 -16.40 -5.41 -0.22
C ASP A 70 -15.77 -5.41 1.17
N ASP A 71 -14.74 -6.24 1.38
CA ASP A 71 -14.02 -6.24 2.65
C ASP A 71 -12.89 -5.20 2.56
N ILE A 72 -13.23 -3.96 2.83
CA ILE A 72 -12.28 -2.85 2.69
C ILE A 72 -11.11 -2.90 3.66
N GLU A 73 -11.23 -3.67 4.74
CA GLU A 73 -10.14 -3.80 5.71
C GLU A 73 -9.12 -4.86 5.32
N ALA A 74 -9.44 -5.73 4.38
CA ALA A 74 -8.50 -6.74 3.90
C ALA A 74 -7.43 -6.10 3.02
N ALA A 75 -6.19 -6.49 3.22
CA ALA A 75 -5.10 -6.08 2.33
C ALA A 75 -5.30 -6.72 0.96
N VAL A 76 -4.89 -6.01 -0.09
CA VAL A 76 -4.94 -6.52 -1.46
C VAL A 76 -3.55 -7.00 -1.84
N PHE A 77 -3.43 -8.29 -2.12
CA PHE A 77 -2.16 -8.88 -2.53
C PHE A 77 -2.20 -9.25 -4.02
N PHE A 78 -1.02 -9.19 -4.62
CA PHE A 78 -0.82 -9.57 -6.01
C PHE A 78 0.02 -10.85 -6.06
N PRO A 79 0.02 -11.57 -7.19
CA PRO A 79 0.56 -12.93 -7.23
C PRO A 79 1.98 -13.12 -6.70
N GLU A 80 2.89 -12.17 -6.92
CA GLU A 80 4.27 -12.33 -6.50
C GLU A 80 4.57 -11.76 -5.11
N ASP A 81 3.58 -11.23 -4.40
CA ASP A 81 3.80 -10.75 -3.03
C ASP A 81 4.39 -11.84 -2.13
N ASP A 82 3.91 -13.08 -2.29
CA ASP A 82 4.41 -14.21 -1.49
C ASP A 82 5.90 -14.47 -1.68
N ARG A 83 6.43 -14.14 -2.86
CA ARG A 83 7.84 -14.34 -3.17
C ARG A 83 8.74 -13.38 -2.41
N TYR A 84 8.25 -12.16 -2.15
CA TYR A 84 9.05 -11.11 -1.55
C TYR A 84 8.81 -10.95 -0.05
N LEU A 85 7.56 -11.08 0.39
CA LEU A 85 7.19 -10.69 1.75
C LEU A 85 7.57 -11.75 2.78
N VAL A 86 8.39 -11.36 3.75
CA VAL A 86 8.73 -12.19 4.92
C VAL A 86 7.80 -11.91 6.09
N GLU A 87 7.22 -10.71 6.13
CA GLU A 87 6.19 -10.32 7.08
C GLU A 87 5.18 -9.44 6.34
N ARG A 88 3.91 -9.55 6.72
CA ARG A 88 2.86 -8.72 6.13
C ARG A 88 1.69 -8.56 7.09
N GLU A 89 1.08 -7.39 7.05
CA GLU A 89 -0.19 -7.19 7.70
C GLU A 89 -1.30 -7.71 6.77
N PRO A 90 -2.18 -8.59 7.26
CA PRO A 90 -3.28 -9.10 6.42
C PRO A 90 -4.41 -8.09 6.24
N THR A 91 -4.43 -7.07 7.10
CA THR A 91 -5.43 -6.01 7.07
C THR A 91 -4.77 -4.65 6.95
N VAL A 92 -5.56 -3.65 6.63
CA VAL A 92 -5.10 -2.28 6.50
C VAL A 92 -5.79 -1.40 7.54
N ARG A 93 -5.30 -0.18 7.69
CA ARG A 93 -5.93 0.84 8.52
C ARG A 93 -6.36 1.99 7.63
N HIS A 94 -7.52 2.54 7.92
CA HIS A 94 -8.02 3.72 7.23
C HIS A 94 -8.05 4.89 8.21
N PHE A 95 -7.57 6.03 7.74
CA PHE A 95 -7.55 7.27 8.54
C PHE A 95 -8.21 8.38 7.75
N GLU A 96 -8.92 9.26 8.45
CA GLU A 96 -9.31 10.53 7.86
C GLU A 96 -8.09 11.44 7.82
N VAL A 97 -7.89 12.11 6.70
CA VAL A 97 -6.80 13.07 6.58
C VAL A 97 -7.33 14.44 7.01
N ASP A 98 -6.92 14.88 8.20
CA ASP A 98 -7.36 16.16 8.75
C ASP A 98 -6.62 17.34 8.15
N VAL A 99 -5.31 17.17 7.95
CA VAL A 99 -4.45 18.23 7.41
C VAL A 99 -3.57 17.66 6.31
N ASN A 100 -3.62 18.30 5.15
CA ASN A 100 -2.76 17.95 4.03
C ASN A 100 -2.27 19.25 3.40
N VAL A 101 -1.10 19.69 3.85
CA VAL A 101 -0.47 20.92 3.37
C VAL A 101 0.82 20.55 2.66
N THR A 102 0.90 20.87 1.36
CA THR A 102 2.08 20.58 0.54
C THR A 102 2.67 21.85 -0.05
#